data_927ed50021a2bbb94488d520195ad9a5
#
_entry.id   927ed50021a2bbb94488d520195ad9a5
#
_cell.length_a   1.000
_cell.length_b   1.000
_cell.length_c   1.000
_cell.angle_alpha   90.00
_cell.angle_beta   90.00
_cell.angle_gamma   90.00
#
_symmetry.space_group_name_H-M   'P 1'
#
loop_
_entity.id
_entity.type
_entity.pdbx_description
1 polymer ?
#
loop_
_entity_poly.entity_id
_entity_poly.type
_entity_poly.pdbx_seq_one_letter_code
_entity_poly.pdbx_strand_id
1 'polypeptide(L)'
;MDLTDLIALLSRPEAYPHPAAAVEVRQTHISAVFLAGDFVYKVKKPVDLGFLDFTTLEKRRHFCDEETRLNRRLAPGVYLGVVPVTSDGVETSGEVVEWAVRMARLPDEASLRWHVRHGEVTTQQIEALAARIAEFHRAAEASERTAAFGRFEVVAGNARENFEQSRNQVGATVHRDVFDRLEALTEEALTRLRPLIEARAARGVPRDTHGDLRLEHVYLLPDGLAIIDCVEFSERFRYADPVADAAFLVMDLLAEGRPDLGWTFADAYLAASGDEVGRRLLPFYVAYRAAVRGKVQGMKAGEPEVPAAERATARKRSAAFWLLALGQLEEPARRPCLVLVGGLPGTGKSTLARGLAADGGFEVIRSDVVRKELAVGVSGETLYSPEWIERTYAECLRRAEGLLAQGRRVIVDATFREGQWRDLFLAAARGLGTPGLLLICEAPPEMVRQRLAARTGDPSDADWAVYQKTAAAWEESSAAVKHSTQVISTADADAARAAAGRALREAGVL
;
A
#
# COMPACT_ATOMS: atom_id res chain seq x y z
N MET A 1 33.33 -20.97 9.38
CA MET A 1 33.12 -20.33 8.06
C MET A 1 32.45 -18.99 8.30
N ASP A 2 32.95 -17.92 7.70
CA ASP A 2 32.27 -16.63 7.79
C ASP A 2 31.07 -16.55 6.82
N LEU A 3 30.26 -15.49 6.93
CA LEU A 3 29.04 -15.34 6.11
C LEU A 3 29.36 -15.16 4.61
N THR A 4 30.49 -14.52 4.28
CA THR A 4 30.90 -14.27 2.90
C THR A 4 31.29 -15.58 2.23
N ASP A 5 32.09 -16.40 2.92
CA ASP A 5 32.49 -17.72 2.46
C ASP A 5 31.29 -18.66 2.31
N LEU A 6 30.36 -18.62 3.25
CA LEU A 6 29.10 -19.38 3.18
C LEU A 6 28.26 -19.01 1.96
N ILE A 7 28.10 -17.70 1.71
CA ILE A 7 27.38 -17.23 0.52
C ILE A 7 28.08 -17.65 -0.76
N ALA A 8 29.41 -17.54 -0.81
CA ALA A 8 30.22 -17.97 -1.97
C ALA A 8 30.08 -19.48 -2.22
N LEU A 9 30.11 -20.31 -1.17
CA LEU A 9 29.91 -21.76 -1.24
C LEU A 9 28.50 -22.06 -1.81
N LEU A 10 27.44 -21.54 -1.18
CA LEU A 10 26.06 -21.84 -1.53
C LEU A 10 25.58 -21.15 -2.82
N SER A 11 26.38 -20.28 -3.42
CA SER A 11 26.11 -19.72 -4.76
C SER A 11 26.49 -20.67 -5.90
N ARG A 12 27.18 -21.77 -5.59
CA ARG A 12 27.62 -22.75 -6.58
C ARG A 12 26.61 -23.89 -6.73
N PRO A 13 26.21 -24.27 -7.96
CA PRO A 13 25.29 -25.39 -8.20
C PRO A 13 25.74 -26.71 -7.58
N GLU A 14 27.08 -26.95 -7.54
CA GLU A 14 27.70 -28.16 -7.02
C GLU A 14 27.53 -28.33 -5.51
N ALA A 15 27.17 -27.27 -4.80
CA ALA A 15 26.95 -27.32 -3.34
C ALA A 15 25.64 -28.05 -2.94
N TYR A 16 24.82 -28.47 -3.89
CA TYR A 16 23.49 -29.06 -3.63
C TYR A 16 23.44 -30.54 -4.02
N PRO A 17 22.67 -31.37 -3.29
CA PRO A 17 22.54 -32.81 -3.57
C PRO A 17 21.64 -33.14 -4.78
N HIS A 18 21.19 -32.14 -5.51
CA HIS A 18 20.31 -32.27 -6.68
C HIS A 18 20.78 -31.36 -7.81
N PRO A 19 20.38 -31.59 -9.06
CA PRO A 19 20.76 -30.74 -10.20
C PRO A 19 20.24 -29.31 -10.04
N ALA A 20 21.10 -28.33 -10.28
CA ALA A 20 20.73 -26.93 -10.42
C ALA A 20 21.57 -26.32 -11.56
N ALA A 21 20.92 -25.67 -12.53
CA ALA A 21 21.63 -25.02 -13.63
C ALA A 21 22.33 -23.74 -13.19
N ALA A 22 21.74 -23.04 -12.23
CA ALA A 22 22.27 -21.82 -11.59
C ALA A 22 21.62 -21.67 -10.21
N VAL A 23 22.24 -20.85 -9.37
CA VAL A 23 21.70 -20.47 -8.06
C VAL A 23 21.44 -18.98 -8.05
N GLU A 24 20.18 -18.59 -7.80
CA GLU A 24 19.82 -17.21 -7.53
C GLU A 24 19.94 -16.94 -6.04
N VAL A 25 20.60 -15.84 -5.66
CA VAL A 25 20.79 -15.45 -4.25
C VAL A 25 19.99 -14.21 -3.93
N ARG A 26 19.08 -14.31 -2.97
CA ARG A 26 18.32 -13.18 -2.43
C ARG A 26 18.73 -12.95 -0.98
N GLN A 27 19.02 -11.71 -0.60
CA GLN A 27 19.44 -11.38 0.75
C GLN A 27 18.46 -10.44 1.43
N THR A 28 18.22 -10.72 2.72
CA THR A 28 17.49 -9.83 3.65
C THR A 28 18.45 -9.39 4.77
N HIS A 29 17.98 -8.55 5.69
CA HIS A 29 18.77 -8.16 6.86
C HIS A 29 19.14 -9.36 7.75
N ILE A 30 18.29 -10.40 7.80
CA ILE A 30 18.41 -11.52 8.76
C ILE A 30 18.66 -12.87 8.09
N SER A 31 18.56 -12.98 6.77
CA SER A 31 18.69 -14.26 6.07
C SER A 31 19.35 -14.09 4.70
N ALA A 32 19.98 -15.17 4.22
CA ALA A 32 20.34 -15.36 2.83
C ALA A 32 19.54 -16.54 2.27
N VAL A 33 18.92 -16.36 1.10
CA VAL A 33 18.02 -17.30 0.46
C VAL A 33 18.61 -17.71 -0.88
N PHE A 34 18.78 -19.00 -1.09
CA PHE A 34 19.39 -19.60 -2.28
C PHE A 34 18.34 -20.40 -3.03
N LEU A 35 18.01 -19.98 -4.25
CA LEU A 35 17.07 -20.66 -5.12
C LEU A 35 17.87 -21.57 -6.07
N ALA A 36 17.87 -22.87 -5.79
CA ALA A 36 18.65 -23.89 -6.49
C ALA A 36 17.72 -24.94 -7.11
N GLY A 37 17.48 -24.89 -8.42
CA GLY A 37 16.54 -25.77 -9.11
C GLY A 37 15.13 -25.66 -8.55
N ASP A 38 14.54 -26.79 -8.14
CA ASP A 38 13.20 -26.90 -7.57
C ASP A 38 13.11 -26.60 -6.07
N PHE A 39 14.24 -26.24 -5.45
CA PHE A 39 14.33 -26.03 -4.02
C PHE A 39 14.85 -24.63 -3.66
N VAL A 40 14.50 -24.22 -2.46
CA VAL A 40 15.01 -23.01 -1.80
C VAL A 40 15.66 -23.40 -0.49
N TYR A 41 16.81 -22.82 -0.22
CA TYR A 41 17.56 -22.98 1.03
C TYR A 41 17.72 -21.62 1.69
N LYS A 42 17.12 -21.46 2.88
CA LYS A 42 17.18 -20.21 3.64
C LYS A 42 18.09 -20.40 4.86
N VAL A 43 19.16 -19.66 4.92
CA VAL A 43 20.09 -19.63 6.06
C VAL A 43 19.94 -18.32 6.82
N LYS A 44 20.08 -18.38 8.14
CA LYS A 44 20.00 -17.19 8.99
C LYS A 44 21.37 -16.54 9.09
N LYS A 45 21.42 -15.21 9.03
CA LYS A 45 22.66 -14.45 9.21
C LYS A 45 23.01 -14.35 10.69
N PRO A 46 24.32 -14.40 11.08
CA PRO A 46 24.76 -14.31 12.47
C PRO A 46 24.70 -12.87 13.00
N VAL A 47 23.47 -12.34 13.20
CA VAL A 47 23.21 -10.96 13.62
C VAL A 47 22.47 -10.92 14.95
N ASP A 48 22.70 -9.84 15.71
CA ASP A 48 21.87 -9.43 16.84
C ASP A 48 21.30 -8.04 16.53
N LEU A 49 19.96 -7.94 16.49
CA LEU A 49 19.23 -6.72 16.21
C LEU A 49 18.41 -6.24 17.43
N GLY A 50 18.68 -6.79 18.63
CA GLY A 50 17.98 -6.49 19.86
C GLY A 50 16.59 -7.13 19.98
N PHE A 51 15.85 -7.26 18.89
CA PHE A 51 14.56 -7.99 18.85
C PHE A 51 14.71 -9.45 18.37
N LEU A 52 15.86 -9.82 17.83
CA LEU A 52 16.26 -11.20 17.50
C LEU A 52 17.77 -11.37 17.73
N ASP A 53 18.16 -12.59 18.08
CA ASP A 53 19.56 -12.97 18.29
C ASP A 53 19.85 -14.29 17.56
N PHE A 54 20.62 -14.21 16.47
CA PHE A 54 21.07 -15.32 15.63
C PHE A 54 22.59 -15.53 15.74
N THR A 55 23.23 -15.03 16.79
CA THR A 55 24.70 -14.99 16.90
C THR A 55 25.36 -16.37 16.97
N THR A 56 24.71 -17.37 17.59
CA THR A 56 25.27 -18.72 17.71
C THR A 56 24.64 -19.71 16.72
N LEU A 57 25.37 -20.77 16.37
CA LEU A 57 24.88 -21.83 15.50
C LEU A 57 23.65 -22.53 16.06
N GLU A 58 23.62 -22.78 17.40
CA GLU A 58 22.50 -23.41 18.09
C GLU A 58 21.23 -22.53 18.00
N LYS A 59 21.38 -21.22 18.19
CA LYS A 59 20.25 -20.28 18.02
C LYS A 59 19.72 -20.31 16.59
N ARG A 60 20.60 -20.26 15.60
CA ARG A 60 20.19 -20.32 14.19
C ARG A 60 19.48 -21.63 13.86
N ARG A 61 19.97 -22.77 14.36
CA ARG A 61 19.29 -24.06 14.23
C ARG A 61 17.90 -24.01 14.86
N HIS A 62 17.82 -23.55 16.11
CA HIS A 62 16.53 -23.43 16.82
C HIS A 62 15.51 -22.62 15.99
N PHE A 63 15.91 -21.47 15.46
CA PHE A 63 15.01 -20.65 14.66
C PHE A 63 14.73 -21.21 13.25
N CYS A 64 15.57 -22.04 12.68
CA CYS A 64 15.24 -22.83 11.49
C CYS A 64 14.18 -23.89 11.78
N ASP A 65 14.28 -24.58 12.92
CA ASP A 65 13.28 -25.56 13.37
C ASP A 65 11.94 -24.87 13.66
N GLU A 66 11.94 -23.70 14.34
CA GLU A 66 10.75 -22.91 14.61
C GLU A 66 10.12 -22.36 13.32
N GLU A 67 10.90 -21.87 12.38
CA GLU A 67 10.41 -21.42 11.07
C GLU A 67 9.70 -22.57 10.34
N THR A 68 10.29 -23.73 10.31
CA THR A 68 9.70 -24.92 9.70
C THR A 68 8.40 -25.33 10.41
N ARG A 69 8.39 -25.37 11.73
CA ARG A 69 7.23 -25.73 12.55
C ARG A 69 6.05 -24.80 12.34
N LEU A 70 6.30 -23.49 12.40
CA LEU A 70 5.27 -22.46 12.30
C LEU A 70 4.67 -22.39 10.91
N ASN A 71 5.51 -22.43 9.88
CA ASN A 71 5.06 -22.29 8.51
C ASN A 71 4.33 -23.52 7.96
N ARG A 72 4.60 -24.72 8.49
CA ARG A 72 3.84 -25.93 8.16
C ARG A 72 2.35 -25.84 8.52
N ARG A 73 1.95 -24.91 9.38
CA ARG A 73 0.53 -24.66 9.70
C ARG A 73 -0.26 -24.18 8.47
N LEU A 74 0.39 -23.44 7.56
CA LEU A 74 -0.24 -22.81 6.41
C LEU A 74 0.35 -23.24 5.05
N ALA A 75 1.53 -23.86 5.06
CA ALA A 75 2.23 -24.33 3.87
C ALA A 75 2.96 -25.67 4.12
N PRO A 76 2.23 -26.75 4.48
CA PRO A 76 2.87 -28.04 4.88
C PRO A 76 3.66 -28.67 3.73
N GLY A 77 3.27 -28.47 2.48
CA GLY A 77 3.99 -28.98 1.30
C GLY A 77 5.21 -28.14 0.89
N VAL A 78 5.40 -26.96 1.47
CA VAL A 78 6.50 -26.05 1.10
C VAL A 78 7.71 -26.25 2.02
N TYR A 79 7.52 -26.28 3.33
CA TYR A 79 8.61 -26.40 4.30
C TYR A 79 8.99 -27.87 4.52
N LEU A 80 10.03 -28.32 3.82
CA LEU A 80 10.45 -29.74 3.78
C LEU A 80 11.20 -30.15 5.05
N GLY A 81 12.02 -29.26 5.62
CA GLY A 81 12.75 -29.51 6.87
C GLY A 81 13.95 -28.63 7.06
N VAL A 82 14.72 -28.90 8.11
CA VAL A 82 16.00 -28.26 8.41
C VAL A 82 17.10 -29.22 8.02
N VAL A 83 18.09 -28.72 7.27
CA VAL A 83 19.20 -29.52 6.74
C VAL A 83 20.55 -28.93 7.15
N PRO A 84 21.58 -29.78 7.36
CA PRO A 84 22.92 -29.32 7.66
C PRO A 84 23.61 -28.75 6.43
N VAL A 85 24.43 -27.74 6.63
CA VAL A 85 25.41 -27.23 5.67
C VAL A 85 26.80 -27.49 6.22
N THR A 86 27.69 -28.09 5.41
CA THR A 86 29.07 -28.34 5.77
C THR A 86 30.01 -27.48 4.88
N SER A 87 31.31 -27.67 5.01
CA SER A 87 32.31 -27.03 4.11
C SER A 87 32.18 -27.46 2.63
N ASP A 88 31.50 -28.59 2.37
CA ASP A 88 31.37 -29.18 1.03
C ASP A 88 30.03 -28.90 0.38
N GLY A 89 29.08 -28.40 1.14
CA GLY A 89 27.71 -28.06 0.63
C GLY A 89 26.58 -28.48 1.56
N VAL A 90 25.38 -28.53 1.00
CA VAL A 90 24.14 -28.86 1.70
C VAL A 90 23.95 -30.37 1.76
N GLU A 91 23.54 -30.91 2.94
CA GLU A 91 23.26 -32.33 3.14
C GLU A 91 24.48 -33.25 2.83
N THR A 92 25.69 -32.72 2.92
CA THR A 92 26.95 -33.49 2.76
C THR A 92 27.47 -34.01 4.10
N SER A 93 28.32 -35.02 4.06
CA SER A 93 29.03 -35.54 5.25
C SER A 93 30.12 -34.57 5.68
N GLY A 94 30.24 -34.33 7.00
CA GLY A 94 31.27 -33.44 7.54
C GLY A 94 30.82 -32.67 8.78
N GLU A 95 31.68 -31.78 9.25
CA GLU A 95 31.33 -30.87 10.35
C GLU A 95 30.29 -29.84 9.89
N VAL A 96 29.24 -29.71 10.67
CA VAL A 96 28.16 -28.75 10.37
C VAL A 96 28.64 -27.33 10.68
N VAL A 97 28.68 -26.49 9.65
CA VAL A 97 29.07 -25.08 9.76
C VAL A 97 27.86 -24.16 9.79
N GLU A 98 26.70 -24.61 9.25
CA GLU A 98 25.45 -23.83 9.28
C GLU A 98 24.22 -24.76 9.12
N TRP A 99 23.02 -24.20 9.37
CA TRP A 99 21.73 -24.84 9.16
C TRP A 99 20.89 -24.08 8.15
N ALA A 100 20.21 -24.80 7.27
CA ALA A 100 19.33 -24.21 6.28
C ALA A 100 17.90 -24.78 6.40
N VAL A 101 16.89 -23.92 6.25
CA VAL A 101 15.52 -24.36 5.99
C VAL A 101 15.42 -24.74 4.52
N ARG A 102 15.13 -26.01 4.23
CA ARG A 102 14.87 -26.51 2.87
C ARG A 102 13.39 -26.38 2.56
N MET A 103 13.10 -25.75 1.42
CA MET A 103 11.72 -25.47 0.97
C MET A 103 11.55 -25.91 -0.49
N ALA A 104 10.33 -26.24 -0.88
CA ALA A 104 9.96 -26.31 -2.30
C ALA A 104 9.95 -24.90 -2.90
N ARG A 105 10.48 -24.75 -4.10
CA ARG A 105 10.47 -23.46 -4.81
C ARG A 105 9.06 -23.15 -5.31
N LEU A 106 8.56 -22.00 -4.96
CA LEU A 106 7.28 -21.48 -5.46
C LEU A 106 7.55 -20.52 -6.64
N PRO A 107 6.72 -20.56 -7.71
CA PRO A 107 6.81 -19.60 -8.80
C PRO A 107 6.46 -18.19 -8.31
N ASP A 108 7.26 -17.18 -8.68
CA ASP A 108 7.00 -15.79 -8.29
C ASP A 108 5.64 -15.29 -8.85
N GLU A 109 5.22 -15.80 -10.02
CA GLU A 109 3.96 -15.50 -10.69
C GLU A 109 2.74 -16.09 -9.96
N ALA A 110 2.92 -17.09 -9.10
CA ALA A 110 1.85 -17.65 -8.29
C ALA A 110 1.56 -16.82 -7.03
N SER A 111 2.37 -15.79 -6.72
CA SER A 111 2.11 -14.92 -5.57
C SER A 111 0.84 -14.10 -5.76
N LEU A 112 0.05 -13.94 -4.71
CA LEU A 112 -1.17 -13.11 -4.74
C LEU A 112 -0.85 -11.66 -5.14
N ARG A 113 0.32 -11.14 -4.75
CA ARG A 113 0.77 -9.81 -5.20
C ARG A 113 0.90 -9.72 -6.71
N TRP A 114 1.47 -10.74 -7.34
CA TRP A 114 1.60 -10.77 -8.80
C TRP A 114 0.22 -10.74 -9.46
N HIS A 115 -0.71 -11.61 -9.04
CA HIS A 115 -2.08 -11.66 -9.57
C HIS A 115 -2.86 -10.35 -9.34
N VAL A 116 -2.73 -9.73 -8.17
CA VAL A 116 -3.36 -8.42 -7.89
C VAL A 116 -2.89 -7.36 -8.88
N ARG A 117 -1.59 -7.30 -9.16
CA ARG A 117 -1.00 -6.31 -10.10
C ARG A 117 -1.38 -6.55 -11.55
N HIS A 118 -1.65 -7.79 -11.93
CA HIS A 118 -2.10 -8.14 -13.28
C HIS A 118 -3.63 -8.13 -13.43
N GLY A 119 -4.36 -7.83 -12.35
CA GLY A 119 -5.83 -7.77 -12.37
C GLY A 119 -6.50 -9.14 -12.50
N GLU A 120 -5.81 -10.21 -12.13
CA GLU A 120 -6.26 -11.61 -12.31
C GLU A 120 -6.94 -12.18 -11.06
N VAL A 121 -7.07 -11.39 -9.98
CA VAL A 121 -7.70 -11.84 -8.74
C VAL A 121 -9.20 -11.69 -8.79
N THR A 122 -9.92 -12.78 -8.48
CA THR A 122 -11.38 -12.80 -8.36
C THR A 122 -11.83 -12.59 -6.90
N THR A 123 -13.05 -12.09 -6.73
CA THR A 123 -13.71 -11.98 -5.42
C THR A 123 -13.73 -13.33 -4.68
N GLN A 124 -14.04 -14.41 -5.39
CA GLN A 124 -14.09 -15.76 -4.81
C GLN A 124 -12.73 -16.22 -4.24
N GLN A 125 -11.61 -15.89 -4.91
CA GLN A 125 -10.28 -16.20 -4.38
C GLN A 125 -9.98 -15.42 -3.09
N ILE A 126 -10.41 -14.17 -3.00
CA ILE A 126 -10.27 -13.34 -1.80
C ILE A 126 -11.12 -13.88 -0.66
N GLU A 127 -12.35 -14.30 -0.93
CA GLU A 127 -13.25 -14.92 0.06
C GLU A 127 -12.68 -16.27 0.56
N ALA A 128 -12.14 -17.10 -0.34
CA ALA A 128 -11.48 -18.35 0.02
C ALA A 128 -10.23 -18.12 0.90
N LEU A 129 -9.42 -17.11 0.59
CA LEU A 129 -8.29 -16.70 1.41
C LEU A 129 -8.76 -16.24 2.80
N ALA A 130 -9.80 -15.42 2.88
CA ALA A 130 -10.36 -14.94 4.14
C ALA A 130 -10.86 -16.10 5.02
N ALA A 131 -11.57 -17.06 4.45
CA ALA A 131 -12.02 -18.27 5.14
C ALA A 131 -10.84 -19.11 5.65
N ARG A 132 -9.78 -19.29 4.82
CA ARG A 132 -8.56 -20.03 5.22
C ARG A 132 -7.84 -19.38 6.38
N ILE A 133 -7.72 -18.05 6.39
CA ILE A 133 -7.09 -17.30 7.48
C ILE A 133 -7.96 -17.37 8.75
N ALA A 134 -9.28 -17.26 8.64
CA ALA A 134 -10.19 -17.40 9.79
C ALA A 134 -10.09 -18.79 10.42
N GLU A 135 -9.99 -19.84 9.60
CA GLU A 135 -9.75 -21.21 10.08
C GLU A 135 -8.41 -21.33 10.81
N PHE A 136 -7.33 -20.80 10.21
CA PHE A 136 -6.01 -20.78 10.84
C PHE A 136 -6.03 -20.08 12.19
N HIS A 137 -6.60 -18.89 12.30
CA HIS A 137 -6.69 -18.18 13.56
C HIS A 137 -7.55 -18.90 14.61
N ARG A 138 -8.59 -19.62 14.18
CA ARG A 138 -9.43 -20.42 15.09
C ARG A 138 -8.67 -21.62 15.68
N ALA A 139 -7.81 -22.25 14.86
CA ALA A 139 -6.98 -23.39 15.25
C ALA A 139 -5.68 -22.98 15.98
N ALA A 140 -5.28 -21.72 15.87
CA ALA A 140 -4.05 -21.21 16.47
C ALA A 140 -4.10 -21.21 18.00
N GLU A 141 -2.93 -21.37 18.62
CA GLU A 141 -2.78 -21.39 20.08
C GLU A 141 -3.39 -20.14 20.72
N ALA A 142 -4.21 -20.39 21.75
CA ALA A 142 -4.78 -19.41 22.65
C ALA A 142 -4.43 -19.78 24.09
N SER A 143 -3.71 -18.93 24.77
CA SER A 143 -3.24 -19.15 26.15
C SER A 143 -3.18 -17.82 26.89
N GLU A 144 -2.98 -17.87 28.21
CA GLU A 144 -2.69 -16.67 29.00
C GLU A 144 -1.45 -15.93 28.48
N ARG A 145 -0.47 -16.69 27.96
CA ARG A 145 0.74 -16.12 27.35
C ARG A 145 0.41 -15.30 26.10
N THR A 146 -0.36 -15.85 25.17
CA THR A 146 -0.78 -15.10 23.96
C THR A 146 -1.67 -13.92 24.32
N ALA A 147 -2.59 -14.09 25.29
CA ALA A 147 -3.49 -13.03 25.75
C ALA A 147 -2.73 -11.83 26.36
N ALA A 148 -1.61 -12.08 27.04
CA ALA A 148 -0.77 -11.03 27.62
C ALA A 148 -0.25 -10.03 26.56
N PHE A 149 0.06 -10.50 25.33
CA PHE A 149 0.50 -9.65 24.22
C PHE A 149 -0.62 -8.82 23.59
N GLY A 150 -1.89 -9.19 23.82
CA GLY A 150 -3.05 -8.42 23.40
C GLY A 150 -3.50 -7.34 24.40
N ARG A 151 -2.87 -7.20 25.56
CA ARG A 151 -3.20 -6.16 26.55
C ARG A 151 -2.94 -4.77 25.98
N PHE A 152 -3.72 -3.81 26.42
CA PHE A 152 -3.66 -2.45 25.92
C PHE A 152 -2.24 -1.86 25.97
N GLU A 153 -1.51 -2.03 27.08
CA GLU A 153 -0.17 -1.44 27.23
C GLU A 153 0.83 -1.99 26.18
N VAL A 154 0.70 -3.27 25.80
CA VAL A 154 1.54 -3.86 24.76
C VAL A 154 1.14 -3.34 23.36
N VAL A 155 -0.15 -3.32 23.06
CA VAL A 155 -0.67 -2.81 21.78
C VAL A 155 -0.33 -1.34 21.60
N ALA A 156 -0.54 -0.51 22.64
CA ALA A 156 -0.22 0.90 22.63
C ALA A 156 1.30 1.15 22.55
N GLY A 157 2.08 0.37 23.30
CA GLY A 157 3.55 0.43 23.24
C GLY A 157 4.07 0.14 21.83
N ASN A 158 3.57 -0.92 21.17
CA ASN A 158 3.94 -1.25 19.78
C ASN A 158 3.57 -0.14 18.79
N ALA A 159 2.41 0.51 18.96
CA ALA A 159 2.00 1.61 18.09
C ALA A 159 2.89 2.84 18.27
N ARG A 160 3.18 3.24 19.52
CA ARG A 160 4.04 4.39 19.86
C ARG A 160 5.48 4.22 19.41
N GLU A 161 6.03 3.01 19.58
CA GLU A 161 7.40 2.67 19.19
C GLU A 161 7.63 2.92 17.69
N ASN A 162 6.63 2.76 16.82
CA ASN A 162 6.76 3.06 15.39
C ASN A 162 7.04 4.54 15.16
N PHE A 163 6.40 5.45 15.92
CA PHE A 163 6.65 6.88 15.82
C PHE A 163 8.02 7.25 16.41
N GLU A 164 8.36 6.72 17.58
CA GLU A 164 9.68 6.97 18.21
C GLU A 164 10.83 6.60 17.28
N GLN A 165 10.77 5.40 16.69
CA GLN A 165 11.80 4.89 15.77
C GLN A 165 11.82 5.58 14.40
N SER A 166 10.77 6.33 14.04
CA SER A 166 10.67 7.02 12.75
C SER A 166 10.88 8.53 12.82
N ARG A 167 11.15 9.10 14.00
CA ARG A 167 11.35 10.56 14.13
C ARG A 167 12.45 11.12 13.25
N ASN A 168 13.52 10.37 13.02
CA ASN A 168 14.62 10.74 12.13
C ASN A 168 14.27 10.67 10.62
N GLN A 169 13.12 10.08 10.27
CA GLN A 169 12.63 9.99 8.91
C GLN A 169 11.76 11.20 8.51
N VAL A 170 11.33 12.01 9.49
CA VAL A 170 10.49 13.21 9.27
C VAL A 170 11.25 14.25 8.46
N GLY A 171 10.64 14.70 7.36
CA GLY A 171 11.26 15.59 6.37
C GLY A 171 12.06 14.87 5.29
N ALA A 172 12.40 13.58 5.47
CA ALA A 172 13.13 12.78 4.49
C ALA A 172 12.24 11.81 3.71
N THR A 173 11.38 11.04 4.40
CA THR A 173 10.49 10.03 3.81
C THR A 173 9.03 10.20 4.20
N VAL A 174 8.73 11.03 5.18
CA VAL A 174 7.38 11.42 5.58
C VAL A 174 7.34 12.92 5.86
N HIS A 175 6.27 13.60 5.41
CA HIS A 175 6.06 15.01 5.71
C HIS A 175 5.70 15.18 7.20
N ARG A 176 6.18 16.27 7.83
CA ARG A 176 5.93 16.56 9.25
C ARG A 176 4.43 16.60 9.57
N ASP A 177 3.63 17.30 8.78
CA ASP A 177 2.19 17.45 9.05
C ASP A 177 1.47 16.09 9.05
N VAL A 178 1.88 15.17 8.14
CA VAL A 178 1.34 13.79 8.04
C VAL A 178 1.74 13.00 9.28
N PHE A 179 3.01 13.08 9.67
CA PHE A 179 3.54 12.35 10.83
C PHE A 179 2.88 12.79 12.13
N ASP A 180 2.89 14.12 12.41
CA ASP A 180 2.37 14.69 13.65
C ASP A 180 0.84 14.45 13.74
N ARG A 181 0.10 14.58 12.64
CA ARG A 181 -1.35 14.32 12.60
C ARG A 181 -1.68 12.84 12.83
N LEU A 182 -0.93 11.93 12.20
CA LEU A 182 -1.13 10.49 12.39
C LEU A 182 -0.79 10.06 13.83
N GLU A 183 0.28 10.60 14.43
CA GLU A 183 0.63 10.35 15.83
C GLU A 183 -0.53 10.74 16.75
N ALA A 184 -1.09 11.95 16.57
CA ALA A 184 -2.24 12.43 17.35
C ALA A 184 -3.48 11.54 17.18
N LEU A 185 -3.84 11.19 15.93
CA LEU A 185 -4.98 10.31 15.63
C LEU A 185 -4.78 8.89 16.19
N THR A 186 -3.55 8.40 16.23
CA THR A 186 -3.23 7.10 16.83
C THR A 186 -3.50 7.13 18.33
N GLU A 187 -3.11 8.19 19.05
CA GLU A 187 -3.40 8.34 20.49
C GLU A 187 -4.90 8.50 20.77
N GLU A 188 -5.63 9.25 19.92
CA GLU A 188 -7.09 9.36 19.99
C GLU A 188 -7.76 7.98 19.80
N ALA A 189 -7.30 7.21 18.79
CA ALA A 189 -7.80 5.86 18.52
C ALA A 189 -7.50 4.89 19.68
N LEU A 190 -6.28 4.90 20.21
CA LEU A 190 -5.87 4.10 21.38
C LEU A 190 -6.77 4.42 22.59
N THR A 191 -6.99 5.68 22.90
CA THR A 191 -7.86 6.09 24.00
C THR A 191 -9.28 5.57 23.82
N ARG A 192 -9.85 5.72 22.64
CA ARG A 192 -11.22 5.28 22.32
C ARG A 192 -11.35 3.74 22.31
N LEU A 193 -10.33 3.02 21.86
CA LEU A 193 -10.36 1.56 21.69
C LEU A 193 -9.86 0.79 22.91
N ARG A 194 -9.27 1.46 23.91
CA ARG A 194 -8.75 0.83 25.13
C ARG A 194 -9.73 -0.16 25.76
N PRO A 195 -11.00 0.20 26.05
CA PRO A 195 -11.93 -0.75 26.67
C PRO A 195 -12.17 -2.01 25.83
N LEU A 196 -12.18 -1.88 24.51
CA LEU A 196 -12.37 -3.00 23.60
C LEU A 196 -11.14 -3.91 23.56
N ILE A 197 -9.93 -3.32 23.45
CA ILE A 197 -8.65 -4.07 23.46
C ILE A 197 -8.53 -4.88 24.75
N GLU A 198 -8.74 -4.24 25.90
CA GLU A 198 -8.69 -4.92 27.21
C GLU A 198 -9.74 -6.05 27.34
N ALA A 199 -10.97 -5.81 26.91
CA ALA A 199 -12.03 -6.82 26.94
C ALA A 199 -11.71 -8.02 26.03
N ARG A 200 -11.05 -7.81 24.90
CA ARG A 200 -10.60 -8.88 24.00
C ARG A 200 -9.46 -9.68 24.61
N ALA A 201 -8.47 -9.02 25.18
CA ALA A 201 -7.36 -9.66 25.88
C ALA A 201 -7.87 -10.51 27.08
N ALA A 202 -8.77 -9.94 27.89
CA ALA A 202 -9.36 -10.64 29.03
C ALA A 202 -10.18 -11.88 28.64
N ARG A 203 -10.76 -11.90 27.44
CA ARG A 203 -11.46 -13.07 26.88
C ARG A 203 -10.54 -14.08 26.18
N GLY A 204 -9.22 -13.85 26.17
CA GLY A 204 -8.26 -14.71 25.51
C GLY A 204 -8.42 -14.72 23.97
N VAL A 205 -8.78 -13.59 23.35
CA VAL A 205 -8.91 -13.48 21.89
C VAL A 205 -7.55 -13.54 21.18
N PRO A 206 -6.44 -12.94 21.69
CA PRO A 206 -5.15 -13.01 21.04
C PRO A 206 -4.66 -14.44 20.78
N ARG A 207 -3.96 -14.64 19.68
CA ARG A 207 -3.51 -15.95 19.15
C ARG A 207 -2.04 -15.91 18.76
N ASP A 208 -1.47 -17.11 18.59
CA ASP A 208 -0.23 -17.33 17.86
C ASP A 208 -0.50 -17.19 16.35
N THR A 209 -0.48 -15.95 15.85
CA THR A 209 -0.85 -15.58 14.47
C THR A 209 0.31 -15.81 13.48
N HIS A 210 0.22 -15.24 12.27
CA HIS A 210 1.31 -15.25 11.28
C HIS A 210 2.36 -14.16 11.57
N GLY A 211 1.91 -12.98 11.96
CA GLY A 211 2.77 -11.84 12.31
C GLY A 211 3.24 -10.97 11.14
N ASP A 212 3.34 -11.51 9.92
CA ASP A 212 3.66 -10.76 8.69
C ASP A 212 2.83 -11.26 7.49
N LEU A 213 1.50 -11.25 7.65
CA LEU A 213 0.55 -11.78 6.67
C LEU A 213 0.38 -10.83 5.47
N ARG A 214 1.21 -10.98 4.44
CA ARG A 214 1.32 -10.07 3.30
C ARG A 214 0.97 -10.73 1.97
N LEU A 215 0.61 -9.92 0.97
CA LEU A 215 0.28 -10.43 -0.38
C LEU A 215 1.44 -11.22 -1.02
N GLU A 216 2.67 -10.86 -0.76
CA GLU A 216 3.85 -11.55 -1.30
C GLU A 216 4.12 -12.91 -0.64
N HIS A 217 3.51 -13.16 0.52
CA HIS A 217 3.63 -14.43 1.26
C HIS A 217 2.49 -15.39 0.96
N VAL A 218 1.46 -14.98 0.23
CA VAL A 218 0.32 -15.81 -0.20
C VAL A 218 0.53 -16.26 -1.62
N TYR A 219 0.42 -17.56 -1.87
CA TYR A 219 0.57 -18.19 -3.19
C TYR A 219 -0.70 -18.92 -3.57
N LEU A 220 -1.17 -18.69 -4.81
CA LEU A 220 -2.30 -19.37 -5.43
C LEU A 220 -1.74 -20.56 -6.23
N LEU A 221 -1.84 -21.76 -5.68
CA LEU A 221 -1.34 -22.99 -6.30
C LEU A 221 -2.49 -23.83 -6.85
N PRO A 222 -2.24 -24.75 -7.81
CA PRO A 222 -3.28 -25.60 -8.37
C PRO A 222 -4.00 -26.47 -7.33
N ASP A 223 -3.32 -26.85 -6.25
CA ASP A 223 -3.81 -27.68 -5.15
C ASP A 223 -4.29 -26.87 -3.93
N GLY A 224 -4.30 -25.55 -4.03
CA GLY A 224 -4.83 -24.66 -3.00
C GLY A 224 -3.94 -23.46 -2.65
N LEU A 225 -4.11 -22.94 -1.45
CA LEU A 225 -3.36 -21.78 -0.94
C LEU A 225 -2.16 -22.24 -0.12
N ALA A 226 -0.98 -21.68 -0.40
CA ALA A 226 0.17 -21.75 0.49
C ALA A 226 0.49 -20.34 1.03
N ILE A 227 0.72 -20.24 2.35
CA ILE A 227 1.08 -18.99 3.00
C ILE A 227 2.37 -19.22 3.78
N ILE A 228 3.40 -18.46 3.46
CA ILE A 228 4.78 -18.66 3.92
C ILE A 228 5.27 -17.44 4.72
N ASP A 229 6.45 -17.60 5.31
CA ASP A 229 7.21 -16.55 6.00
C ASP A 229 6.51 -15.99 7.26
N CYS A 230 5.90 -16.92 8.04
CA CYS A 230 5.44 -16.63 9.39
C CYS A 230 6.62 -16.22 10.28
N VAL A 231 6.44 -15.18 11.09
CA VAL A 231 7.47 -14.66 11.99
C VAL A 231 7.83 -15.71 13.04
N GLU A 232 9.06 -16.24 13.01
CA GLU A 232 9.55 -17.25 13.94
C GLU A 232 10.38 -16.67 15.10
N PHE A 233 11.02 -15.51 14.87
CA PHE A 233 12.02 -14.97 15.78
C PHE A 233 11.47 -14.12 16.93
N SER A 234 10.18 -13.79 16.92
CA SER A 234 9.59 -12.89 17.93
C SER A 234 8.13 -13.20 18.22
N GLU A 235 7.86 -13.67 19.43
CA GLU A 235 6.49 -13.85 19.94
C GLU A 235 5.74 -12.52 20.01
N ARG A 236 6.41 -11.43 20.34
CA ARG A 236 5.84 -10.09 20.40
C ARG A 236 5.22 -9.66 19.06
N PHE A 237 5.79 -10.06 17.95
CA PHE A 237 5.27 -9.72 16.61
C PHE A 237 4.22 -10.72 16.12
N ARG A 238 4.24 -11.93 16.64
CA ARG A 238 3.35 -13.02 16.24
C ARG A 238 2.13 -13.16 17.15
N TYR A 239 2.29 -12.98 18.48
CA TYR A 239 1.18 -13.07 19.40
C TYR A 239 0.37 -11.79 19.36
N ALA A 240 -0.80 -11.84 18.71
CA ALA A 240 -1.59 -10.66 18.43
C ALA A 240 -3.10 -10.97 18.39
N ASP A 241 -3.89 -9.91 18.39
CA ASP A 241 -5.30 -10.00 18.00
C ASP A 241 -5.38 -10.48 16.55
N PRO A 242 -6.18 -11.50 16.23
CA PRO A 242 -6.34 -12.00 14.84
C PRO A 242 -6.71 -10.93 13.83
N VAL A 243 -7.47 -9.90 14.23
CA VAL A 243 -7.79 -8.76 13.38
C VAL A 243 -6.54 -7.95 13.01
N ALA A 244 -5.56 -7.87 13.92
CA ALA A 244 -4.29 -7.18 13.64
C ALA A 244 -3.44 -7.93 12.60
N ASP A 245 -3.56 -9.25 12.52
CA ASP A 245 -2.88 -10.06 11.50
C ASP A 245 -3.60 -9.94 10.15
N ALA A 246 -4.93 -10.11 10.14
CA ALA A 246 -5.75 -9.92 8.93
C ALA A 246 -5.61 -8.50 8.33
N ALA A 247 -5.43 -7.49 9.17
CA ALA A 247 -5.23 -6.09 8.75
C ALA A 247 -4.00 -5.89 7.83
N PHE A 248 -3.01 -6.78 7.86
CA PHE A 248 -1.89 -6.73 6.92
C PHE A 248 -2.32 -6.93 5.47
N LEU A 249 -3.17 -7.94 5.20
CA LEU A 249 -3.68 -8.18 3.84
C LEU A 249 -4.58 -7.03 3.38
N VAL A 250 -5.43 -6.52 4.27
CA VAL A 250 -6.25 -5.34 3.95
C VAL A 250 -5.34 -4.17 3.58
N MET A 251 -4.36 -3.86 4.41
CA MET A 251 -3.39 -2.78 4.17
C MET A 251 -2.64 -2.94 2.86
N ASP A 252 -2.14 -4.14 2.55
CA ASP A 252 -1.42 -4.41 1.30
C ASP A 252 -2.33 -4.27 0.06
N LEU A 253 -3.58 -4.75 0.13
CA LEU A 253 -4.56 -4.57 -0.96
C LEU A 253 -4.90 -3.09 -1.19
N LEU A 254 -5.06 -2.31 -0.12
CA LEU A 254 -5.23 -0.86 -0.23
C LEU A 254 -4.00 -0.20 -0.85
N ALA A 255 -2.80 -0.60 -0.45
CA ALA A 255 -1.54 -0.07 -0.99
C ALA A 255 -1.31 -0.42 -2.47
N GLU A 256 -1.81 -1.57 -2.94
CA GLU A 256 -1.80 -1.94 -4.37
C GLU A 256 -2.98 -1.26 -5.14
N GLY A 257 -3.75 -0.37 -4.51
CA GLY A 257 -4.85 0.38 -5.13
C GLY A 257 -6.11 -0.45 -5.39
N ARG A 258 -6.31 -1.51 -4.61
CA ARG A 258 -7.47 -2.42 -4.69
C ARG A 258 -8.31 -2.38 -3.40
N PRO A 259 -8.89 -1.21 -3.06
CA PRO A 259 -9.76 -1.11 -1.89
C PRO A 259 -10.99 -2.02 -1.99
N ASP A 260 -11.48 -2.30 -3.19
CA ASP A 260 -12.54 -3.26 -3.47
C ASP A 260 -12.21 -4.64 -2.88
N LEU A 261 -11.04 -5.19 -3.23
CA LEU A 261 -10.59 -6.48 -2.72
C LEU A 261 -10.23 -6.43 -1.23
N GLY A 262 -9.67 -5.31 -0.76
CA GLY A 262 -9.30 -5.13 0.65
C GLY A 262 -10.51 -5.20 1.57
N TRP A 263 -11.60 -4.50 1.25
CA TRP A 263 -12.81 -4.54 2.04
C TRP A 263 -13.60 -5.85 1.87
N THR A 264 -13.60 -6.44 0.65
CA THR A 264 -14.14 -7.79 0.44
C THR A 264 -13.45 -8.82 1.34
N PHE A 265 -12.10 -8.78 1.41
CA PHE A 265 -11.35 -9.66 2.33
C PHE A 265 -11.74 -9.43 3.78
N ALA A 266 -11.81 -8.17 4.22
CA ALA A 266 -12.15 -7.81 5.59
C ALA A 266 -13.54 -8.33 5.98
N ASP A 267 -14.56 -8.10 5.13
CA ASP A 267 -15.94 -8.53 5.37
C ASP A 267 -16.04 -10.06 5.42
N ALA A 268 -15.44 -10.75 4.45
CA ALA A 268 -15.42 -12.21 4.41
C ALA A 268 -14.68 -12.82 5.61
N TYR A 269 -13.55 -12.23 6.03
CA TYR A 269 -12.79 -12.67 7.20
C TYR A 269 -13.59 -12.53 8.50
N LEU A 270 -14.21 -11.36 8.72
CA LEU A 270 -15.01 -11.11 9.92
C LEU A 270 -16.23 -12.03 9.98
N ALA A 271 -16.91 -12.26 8.85
CA ALA A 271 -18.01 -13.20 8.75
C ALA A 271 -17.55 -14.65 9.04
N ALA A 272 -16.46 -15.10 8.42
CA ALA A 272 -15.93 -16.47 8.60
C ALA A 272 -15.39 -16.72 10.01
N SER A 273 -14.81 -15.71 10.65
CA SER A 273 -14.34 -15.79 12.05
C SER A 273 -15.44 -15.62 13.08
N GLY A 274 -16.60 -15.06 12.71
CA GLY A 274 -17.68 -14.67 13.63
C GLY A 274 -17.33 -13.47 14.52
N ASP A 275 -16.33 -12.67 14.13
CA ASP A 275 -15.78 -11.57 14.93
C ASP A 275 -16.24 -10.19 14.47
N GLU A 276 -17.55 -9.96 14.44
CA GLU A 276 -18.08 -8.65 14.07
C GLU A 276 -17.63 -7.49 14.97
N VAL A 277 -17.30 -7.79 16.22
CA VAL A 277 -16.77 -6.82 17.18
C VAL A 277 -15.39 -6.32 16.75
N GLY A 278 -14.60 -7.19 16.15
CA GLY A 278 -13.27 -6.90 15.62
C GLY A 278 -13.28 -5.85 14.50
N ARG A 279 -14.41 -5.68 13.79
CA ARG A 279 -14.59 -4.64 12.76
C ARG A 279 -14.20 -3.23 13.26
N ARG A 280 -14.47 -2.94 14.52
CA ARG A 280 -14.16 -1.64 15.14
C ARG A 280 -12.65 -1.39 15.32
N LEU A 281 -11.85 -2.45 15.37
CA LEU A 281 -10.39 -2.38 15.49
C LEU A 281 -9.69 -2.29 14.12
N LEU A 282 -10.36 -2.70 13.04
CA LEU A 282 -9.74 -2.88 11.74
C LEU A 282 -9.07 -1.59 11.19
N PRO A 283 -9.71 -0.40 11.20
CA PRO A 283 -9.06 0.82 10.74
C PRO A 283 -7.77 1.15 11.52
N PHE A 284 -7.79 0.96 12.84
CA PHE A 284 -6.62 1.16 13.69
C PHE A 284 -5.48 0.20 13.34
N TYR A 285 -5.78 -1.10 13.17
CA TYR A 285 -4.74 -2.06 12.82
C TYR A 285 -4.24 -1.92 11.39
N VAL A 286 -5.08 -1.52 10.44
CA VAL A 286 -4.64 -1.19 9.07
C VAL A 286 -3.67 0.00 9.09
N ALA A 287 -4.00 1.07 9.83
CA ALA A 287 -3.11 2.21 10.02
C ALA A 287 -1.79 1.82 10.72
N TYR A 288 -1.88 1.01 11.77
CA TYR A 288 -0.70 0.48 12.47
C TYR A 288 0.22 -0.30 11.53
N ARG A 289 -0.33 -1.23 10.74
CA ARG A 289 0.47 -2.02 9.78
C ARG A 289 1.05 -1.16 8.65
N ALA A 290 0.31 -0.16 8.17
CA ALA A 290 0.83 0.81 7.22
C ALA A 290 2.00 1.63 7.81
N ALA A 291 1.88 2.10 9.06
CA ALA A 291 2.97 2.79 9.76
C ALA A 291 4.23 1.91 9.92
N VAL A 292 4.06 0.63 10.28
CA VAL A 292 5.18 -0.35 10.30
C VAL A 292 5.86 -0.43 8.93
N ARG A 293 5.08 -0.52 7.83
CA ARG A 293 5.65 -0.57 6.47
C ARG A 293 6.31 0.75 6.07
N GLY A 294 5.70 1.88 6.43
CA GLY A 294 6.28 3.22 6.23
C GLY A 294 7.66 3.33 6.89
N LYS A 295 7.75 2.93 8.17
CA LYS A 295 8.99 2.88 8.93
C LYS A 295 10.07 2.03 8.25
N VAL A 296 9.74 0.78 7.91
CA VAL A 296 10.70 -0.17 7.29
C VAL A 296 11.19 0.35 5.93
N GLN A 297 10.31 0.89 5.09
CA GLN A 297 10.71 1.50 3.83
C GLN A 297 11.56 2.76 4.04
N GLY A 298 11.24 3.54 5.06
CA GLY A 298 12.04 4.72 5.47
C GLY A 298 13.45 4.35 5.94
N MET A 299 13.61 3.26 6.70
CA MET A 299 14.91 2.70 7.08
C MET A 299 15.71 2.31 5.83
N LYS A 300 15.13 1.48 4.94
CA LYS A 300 15.77 1.08 3.67
C LYS A 300 16.19 2.29 2.81
N ALA A 301 15.40 3.36 2.80
CA ALA A 301 15.74 4.58 2.07
C ALA A 301 16.96 5.32 2.63
N GLY A 302 17.31 5.09 3.88
CA GLY A 302 18.46 5.68 4.58
C GLY A 302 19.75 4.83 4.53
N GLU A 303 19.68 3.58 4.08
CA GLU A 303 20.83 2.65 4.06
C GLU A 303 21.77 2.94 2.90
N PRO A 304 23.05 3.32 3.15
CA PRO A 304 24.00 3.65 2.08
C PRO A 304 24.31 2.47 1.14
N GLU A 305 24.23 1.25 1.65
CA GLU A 305 24.52 -0.01 0.92
C GLU A 305 23.44 -0.34 -0.12
N VAL A 306 22.22 0.22 0.03
CA VAL A 306 21.14 0.02 -0.92
C VAL A 306 21.34 0.91 -2.15
N PRO A 307 21.21 0.38 -3.39
CA PRO A 307 21.36 1.16 -4.61
C PRO A 307 20.47 2.41 -4.65
N ALA A 308 20.96 3.52 -5.20
CA ALA A 308 20.26 4.82 -5.19
C ALA A 308 18.83 4.76 -5.78
N ALA A 309 18.62 3.99 -6.85
CA ALA A 309 17.30 3.78 -7.46
C ALA A 309 16.32 3.06 -6.52
N GLU A 310 16.82 2.07 -5.77
CA GLU A 310 16.01 1.37 -4.79
C GLU A 310 15.70 2.26 -3.58
N ARG A 311 16.66 3.07 -3.11
CA ARG A 311 16.42 4.05 -2.05
C ARG A 311 15.35 5.07 -2.46
N ALA A 312 15.38 5.55 -3.71
CA ALA A 312 14.37 6.46 -4.24
C ALA A 312 12.97 5.80 -4.24
N THR A 313 12.90 4.53 -4.65
CA THR A 313 11.67 3.74 -4.61
C THR A 313 11.17 3.53 -3.18
N ALA A 314 12.06 3.18 -2.27
CA ALA A 314 11.74 3.00 -0.85
C ALA A 314 11.24 4.29 -0.20
N ARG A 315 11.82 5.45 -0.55
CA ARG A 315 11.33 6.76 -0.08
C ARG A 315 9.90 7.04 -0.51
N LYS A 316 9.57 6.82 -1.78
CA LYS A 316 8.20 6.98 -2.30
C LYS A 316 7.21 6.04 -1.60
N ARG A 317 7.59 4.77 -1.44
CA ARG A 317 6.77 3.78 -0.74
C ARG A 317 6.57 4.12 0.75
N SER A 318 7.61 4.63 1.42
CA SER A 318 7.49 5.11 2.80
C SER A 318 6.42 6.19 2.91
N ALA A 319 6.51 7.26 2.09
CA ALA A 319 5.52 8.33 2.08
C ALA A 319 4.10 7.81 1.81
N ALA A 320 3.94 6.89 0.85
CA ALA A 320 2.64 6.28 0.53
C ALA A 320 2.04 5.51 1.71
N PHE A 321 2.83 4.71 2.42
CA PHE A 321 2.35 3.99 3.60
C PHE A 321 1.97 4.91 4.75
N TRP A 322 2.71 5.99 4.99
CA TRP A 322 2.35 6.99 6.00
C TRP A 322 1.04 7.71 5.66
N LEU A 323 0.83 8.06 4.38
CA LEU A 323 -0.43 8.64 3.90
C LEU A 323 -1.60 7.65 3.96
N LEU A 324 -1.37 6.38 3.62
CA LEU A 324 -2.36 5.32 3.77
C LEU A 324 -2.78 5.17 5.23
N ALA A 325 -1.80 5.15 6.16
CA ALA A 325 -2.08 5.10 7.60
C ALA A 325 -2.92 6.30 8.06
N LEU A 326 -2.55 7.50 7.65
CA LEU A 326 -3.33 8.71 7.94
C LEU A 326 -4.77 8.59 7.43
N GLY A 327 -4.96 8.16 6.19
CA GLY A 327 -6.28 7.99 5.57
C GLY A 327 -7.18 7.01 6.31
N GLN A 328 -6.64 6.03 7.05
CA GLN A 328 -7.45 5.07 7.81
C GLN A 328 -7.99 5.65 9.13
N LEU A 329 -7.29 6.58 9.74
CA LEU A 329 -7.69 7.17 11.03
C LEU A 329 -8.35 8.54 10.89
N GLU A 330 -8.09 9.24 9.79
CA GLU A 330 -8.62 10.57 9.56
C GLU A 330 -10.11 10.51 9.19
N GLU A 331 -10.86 11.53 9.62
CA GLU A 331 -12.25 11.71 9.23
C GLU A 331 -12.40 11.82 7.70
N PRO A 332 -13.45 11.23 7.08
CA PRO A 332 -13.63 11.26 5.63
C PRO A 332 -13.49 12.65 5.00
N ALA A 333 -14.05 13.68 5.64
CA ALA A 333 -13.99 15.07 5.17
C ALA A 333 -12.59 15.72 5.25
N ARG A 334 -11.62 15.06 5.88
CA ARG A 334 -10.23 15.52 6.03
C ARG A 334 -9.20 14.62 5.36
N ARG A 335 -9.61 13.45 4.89
CA ARG A 335 -8.71 12.48 4.25
C ARG A 335 -7.98 13.09 3.07
N PRO A 336 -6.66 12.94 2.96
CA PRO A 336 -5.91 13.30 1.77
C PRO A 336 -6.49 12.58 0.54
N CYS A 337 -6.76 13.34 -0.52
CA CYS A 337 -7.32 12.76 -1.75
C CYS A 337 -7.07 13.67 -2.94
N LEU A 338 -7.11 13.11 -4.15
CA LEU A 338 -7.03 13.83 -5.41
C LEU A 338 -8.39 13.81 -6.13
N VAL A 339 -8.90 14.98 -6.46
CA VAL A 339 -10.11 15.12 -7.29
C VAL A 339 -9.73 15.82 -8.59
N LEU A 340 -9.91 15.14 -9.71
CA LEU A 340 -9.78 15.74 -11.03
C LEU A 340 -11.15 16.28 -11.45
N VAL A 341 -11.23 17.57 -11.78
CA VAL A 341 -12.44 18.18 -12.32
C VAL A 341 -12.18 18.45 -13.80
N GLY A 342 -12.71 17.55 -14.65
CA GLY A 342 -12.54 17.52 -16.09
C GLY A 342 -13.80 17.96 -16.86
N GLY A 343 -13.66 18.11 -18.19
CA GLY A 343 -14.77 18.42 -19.10
C GLY A 343 -14.42 19.51 -20.11
N LEU A 344 -15.29 19.73 -21.08
CA LEU A 344 -15.09 20.68 -22.16
C LEU A 344 -15.05 22.14 -21.65
N PRO A 345 -14.51 23.08 -22.41
CA PRO A 345 -14.57 24.50 -22.10
C PRO A 345 -16.03 24.98 -21.90
N GLY A 346 -16.27 25.84 -20.91
CA GLY A 346 -17.62 26.37 -20.64
C GLY A 346 -18.58 25.44 -19.89
N THR A 347 -18.21 24.19 -19.59
CA THR A 347 -19.06 23.23 -18.85
C THR A 347 -19.14 23.47 -17.34
N GLY A 348 -18.56 24.53 -16.79
CA GLY A 348 -18.70 24.87 -15.37
C GLY A 348 -17.70 24.22 -14.41
N LYS A 349 -16.63 23.58 -14.91
CA LYS A 349 -15.55 22.95 -14.12
C LYS A 349 -15.05 23.82 -12.97
N SER A 350 -14.57 25.02 -13.29
CA SER A 350 -13.97 25.93 -12.29
C SER A 350 -14.98 26.43 -11.26
N THR A 351 -16.26 26.49 -11.61
CA THR A 351 -17.34 26.81 -10.66
C THR A 351 -17.56 25.67 -9.68
N LEU A 352 -17.61 24.43 -10.19
CA LEU A 352 -17.71 23.22 -9.37
C LEU A 352 -16.48 23.07 -8.46
N ALA A 353 -15.26 23.21 -9.02
CA ALA A 353 -14.01 23.11 -8.27
C ALA A 353 -13.94 24.09 -7.10
N ARG A 354 -14.31 25.37 -7.33
CA ARG A 354 -14.38 26.40 -6.28
C ARG A 354 -15.43 26.07 -5.20
N GLY A 355 -16.60 25.58 -5.63
CA GLY A 355 -17.65 25.18 -4.69
C GLY A 355 -17.19 24.05 -3.77
N LEU A 356 -16.62 22.99 -4.36
CA LEU A 356 -16.08 21.86 -3.60
C LEU A 356 -14.91 22.26 -2.68
N ALA A 357 -14.07 23.20 -3.13
CA ALA A 357 -12.96 23.69 -2.33
C ALA A 357 -13.44 24.44 -1.08
N ALA A 358 -14.46 25.28 -1.23
CA ALA A 358 -15.05 26.02 -0.12
C ALA A 358 -15.70 25.10 0.93
N ASP A 359 -16.34 24.01 0.47
CA ASP A 359 -17.04 23.08 1.37
C ASP A 359 -16.11 22.07 2.04
N GLY A 360 -15.07 21.64 1.30
CA GLY A 360 -14.26 20.49 1.69
C GLY A 360 -12.78 20.80 2.01
N GLY A 361 -12.36 22.07 2.03
CA GLY A 361 -11.00 22.46 2.34
C GLY A 361 -9.95 21.94 1.34
N PHE A 362 -10.28 21.91 0.04
CA PHE A 362 -9.36 21.49 -0.99
C PHE A 362 -8.45 22.62 -1.46
N GLU A 363 -7.19 22.30 -1.71
CA GLU A 363 -6.27 23.13 -2.49
C GLU A 363 -6.59 22.96 -3.98
N VAL A 364 -6.75 24.08 -4.72
CA VAL A 364 -7.15 24.03 -6.13
C VAL A 364 -5.99 24.40 -7.04
N ILE A 365 -5.63 23.48 -7.93
CA ILE A 365 -4.65 23.71 -9.00
C ILE A 365 -5.45 23.88 -10.32
N ARG A 366 -5.34 25.07 -10.94
CA ARG A 366 -5.98 25.37 -12.22
C ARG A 366 -4.95 25.34 -13.35
N SER A 367 -5.16 24.46 -14.34
CA SER A 367 -4.23 24.32 -15.47
C SER A 367 -4.03 25.61 -16.25
N ASP A 368 -5.09 26.43 -16.40
CA ASP A 368 -4.99 27.72 -17.10
C ASP A 368 -4.13 28.75 -16.33
N VAL A 369 -4.16 28.73 -15.00
CA VAL A 369 -3.30 29.57 -14.15
C VAL A 369 -1.85 29.09 -14.24
N VAL A 370 -1.63 27.78 -14.06
CA VAL A 370 -0.29 27.18 -14.14
C VAL A 370 0.35 27.46 -15.51
N ARG A 371 -0.42 27.34 -16.60
CA ARG A 371 0.06 27.67 -17.95
C ARG A 371 0.56 29.10 -18.05
N LYS A 372 -0.21 30.07 -17.52
CA LYS A 372 0.15 31.49 -17.55
C LYS A 372 1.37 31.78 -16.65
N GLU A 373 1.50 31.12 -15.51
CA GLU A 373 2.69 31.26 -14.67
C GLU A 373 3.97 30.73 -15.35
N LEU A 374 3.87 29.61 -16.06
CA LEU A 374 5.01 29.04 -16.80
C LEU A 374 5.39 29.87 -18.01
N ALA A 375 4.46 30.65 -18.55
CA ALA A 375 4.59 31.38 -19.81
C ALA A 375 5.23 32.78 -19.69
N VAL A 376 5.94 33.07 -18.62
CA VAL A 376 6.62 34.37 -18.46
C VAL A 376 7.57 34.62 -19.65
N GLY A 377 7.23 35.59 -20.48
CA GLY A 377 7.99 35.94 -21.69
C GLY A 377 7.62 35.17 -22.97
N VAL A 378 6.58 34.32 -22.95
CA VAL A 378 6.06 33.58 -24.12
C VAL A 378 4.65 34.05 -24.41
N SER A 379 4.32 34.34 -25.68
CA SER A 379 3.01 34.86 -26.09
C SER A 379 2.36 34.02 -27.18
N GLY A 380 1.02 34.03 -27.25
CA GLY A 380 0.22 33.63 -28.39
C GLY A 380 -0.04 32.11 -28.49
N GLU A 381 -0.14 31.63 -29.75
CA GLU A 381 -0.52 30.27 -30.11
C GLU A 381 0.41 29.19 -29.57
N THR A 382 1.66 29.52 -29.25
CA THR A 382 2.65 28.62 -28.69
C THR A 382 2.18 28.00 -27.36
N LEU A 383 1.39 28.72 -26.56
CA LEU A 383 0.88 28.23 -25.24
C LEU A 383 -0.09 27.04 -25.32
N TYR A 384 -0.62 26.78 -26.51
CA TYR A 384 -1.54 25.69 -26.81
C TYR A 384 -0.92 24.59 -27.66
N SER A 385 0.41 24.66 -27.91
CA SER A 385 1.14 23.59 -28.58
C SER A 385 1.15 22.31 -27.70
N PRO A 386 1.31 21.12 -28.30
CA PRO A 386 1.41 19.84 -27.56
C PRO A 386 2.47 19.91 -26.47
N GLU A 387 3.64 20.47 -26.73
CA GLU A 387 4.74 20.61 -25.76
C GLU A 387 4.36 21.44 -24.51
N TRP A 388 3.62 22.55 -24.74
CA TRP A 388 3.16 23.41 -23.66
C TRP A 388 2.03 22.77 -22.86
N ILE A 389 1.17 21.98 -23.50
CA ILE A 389 0.15 21.19 -22.84
C ILE A 389 0.83 20.18 -21.91
N GLU A 390 1.79 19.40 -22.43
CA GLU A 390 2.56 18.43 -21.64
C GLU A 390 3.26 19.09 -20.46
N ARG A 391 3.97 20.19 -20.68
CA ARG A 391 4.65 20.94 -19.63
C ARG A 391 3.69 21.47 -18.56
N THR A 392 2.51 21.93 -18.96
CA THR A 392 1.49 22.42 -18.02
C THR A 392 0.94 21.28 -17.16
N TYR A 393 0.59 20.14 -17.77
CA TYR A 393 0.08 18.99 -17.02
C TYR A 393 1.15 18.37 -16.12
N ALA A 394 2.40 18.29 -16.57
CA ALA A 394 3.51 17.83 -15.75
C ALA A 394 3.71 18.70 -14.50
N GLU A 395 3.62 20.04 -14.63
CA GLU A 395 3.72 20.95 -13.49
C GLU A 395 2.48 20.86 -12.57
N CYS A 396 1.26 20.73 -13.13
CA CYS A 396 0.06 20.48 -12.31
C CYS A 396 0.20 19.19 -11.50
N LEU A 397 0.70 18.12 -12.12
CA LEU A 397 0.92 16.83 -11.45
C LEU A 397 1.96 16.97 -10.34
N ARG A 398 3.11 17.59 -10.61
CA ARG A 398 4.17 17.82 -9.62
C ARG A 398 3.65 18.60 -8.39
N ARG A 399 2.81 19.62 -8.62
CA ARG A 399 2.18 20.40 -7.54
C ARG A 399 1.20 19.54 -6.76
N ALA A 400 0.37 18.76 -7.46
CA ALA A 400 -0.61 17.86 -6.83
C ALA A 400 0.09 16.80 -5.95
N GLU A 401 1.13 16.14 -6.46
CA GLU A 401 1.94 15.18 -5.69
C GLU A 401 2.57 15.84 -4.45
N GLY A 402 3.10 17.05 -4.59
CA GLY A 402 3.68 17.79 -3.48
C GLY A 402 2.68 18.12 -2.37
N LEU A 403 1.46 18.51 -2.72
CA LEU A 403 0.39 18.80 -1.76
C LEU A 403 -0.16 17.52 -1.13
N LEU A 404 -0.38 16.48 -1.92
CA LEU A 404 -0.79 15.16 -1.41
C LEU A 404 0.22 14.59 -0.40
N ALA A 405 1.52 14.70 -0.70
CA ALA A 405 2.59 14.26 0.19
C ALA A 405 2.59 15.02 1.55
N GLN A 406 2.02 16.23 1.59
CA GLN A 406 1.78 17.01 2.81
C GLN A 406 0.47 16.62 3.54
N GLY A 407 -0.25 15.62 3.03
CA GLY A 407 -1.55 15.22 3.58
C GLY A 407 -2.70 16.14 3.21
N ARG A 408 -2.56 16.96 2.15
CA ARG A 408 -3.59 17.89 1.70
C ARG A 408 -4.62 17.19 0.81
N ARG A 409 -5.79 17.80 0.71
CA ARG A 409 -6.86 17.47 -0.23
C ARG A 409 -6.68 18.35 -1.46
N VAL A 410 -6.64 17.75 -2.65
CA VAL A 410 -6.27 18.47 -3.87
C VAL A 410 -7.34 18.33 -4.95
N ILE A 411 -7.72 19.45 -5.55
CA ILE A 411 -8.50 19.49 -6.79
C ILE A 411 -7.59 19.96 -7.91
N VAL A 412 -7.60 19.26 -9.05
CA VAL A 412 -6.99 19.73 -10.29
C VAL A 412 -8.10 20.05 -11.28
N ASP A 413 -8.26 21.35 -11.60
CA ASP A 413 -9.21 21.89 -12.58
C ASP A 413 -8.51 22.02 -13.93
N ALA A 414 -8.80 21.10 -14.85
CA ALA A 414 -8.24 21.07 -16.20
C ALA A 414 -9.25 20.47 -17.19
N THR A 415 -8.97 20.54 -18.48
CA THR A 415 -9.84 19.93 -19.50
C THR A 415 -9.82 18.40 -19.39
N PHE A 416 -8.66 17.80 -19.15
CA PHE A 416 -8.45 16.35 -19.14
C PHE A 416 -9.03 15.66 -20.39
N ARG A 417 -8.82 16.26 -21.57
CA ARG A 417 -9.29 15.75 -22.87
C ARG A 417 -8.68 14.38 -23.19
N GLU A 418 -7.39 14.24 -22.96
CA GLU A 418 -6.60 13.06 -23.29
C GLU A 418 -6.63 12.06 -22.12
N GLY A 419 -6.85 10.78 -22.44
CA GLY A 419 -6.94 9.70 -21.47
C GLY A 419 -5.67 9.53 -20.65
N GLN A 420 -4.50 9.68 -21.29
CA GLN A 420 -3.19 9.55 -20.65
C GLN A 420 -3.02 10.44 -19.39
N TRP A 421 -3.53 11.66 -19.41
CA TRP A 421 -3.44 12.54 -18.24
C TRP A 421 -4.34 12.12 -17.11
N ARG A 422 -5.54 11.60 -17.40
CA ARG A 422 -6.44 11.04 -16.39
C ARG A 422 -5.79 9.86 -15.70
N ASP A 423 -5.23 8.93 -16.50
CA ASP A 423 -4.53 7.74 -16.02
C ASP A 423 -3.34 8.11 -15.15
N LEU A 424 -2.51 9.07 -15.61
CA LEU A 424 -1.29 9.48 -14.92
C LEU A 424 -1.58 10.10 -13.54
N PHE A 425 -2.54 11.03 -13.47
CA PHE A 425 -2.90 11.68 -12.19
C PHE A 425 -3.52 10.70 -11.19
N LEU A 426 -4.43 9.82 -11.65
CA LEU A 426 -5.03 8.82 -10.76
C LEU A 426 -4.03 7.74 -10.36
N ALA A 427 -3.08 7.39 -11.23
CA ALA A 427 -1.97 6.51 -10.87
C ALA A 427 -1.04 7.15 -9.83
N ALA A 428 -0.78 8.45 -9.91
CA ALA A 428 0.00 9.18 -8.91
C ALA A 428 -0.68 9.19 -7.54
N ALA A 429 -2.00 9.43 -7.48
CA ALA A 429 -2.76 9.34 -6.24
C ALA A 429 -2.67 7.93 -5.62
N ARG A 430 -2.89 6.88 -6.43
CA ARG A 430 -2.71 5.48 -5.99
C ARG A 430 -1.29 5.22 -5.49
N GLY A 431 -0.28 5.71 -6.24
CA GLY A 431 1.13 5.57 -5.87
C GLY A 431 1.49 6.24 -4.54
N LEU A 432 0.70 7.22 -4.11
CA LEU A 432 0.80 7.88 -2.80
C LEU A 432 -0.16 7.28 -1.75
N GLY A 433 -0.85 6.16 -2.04
CA GLY A 433 -1.77 5.53 -1.10
C GLY A 433 -2.99 6.39 -0.76
N THR A 434 -3.37 7.32 -1.65
CA THR A 434 -4.50 8.22 -1.46
C THR A 434 -5.62 7.95 -2.49
N PRO A 435 -6.90 8.13 -2.12
CA PRO A 435 -8.01 8.05 -3.07
C PRO A 435 -7.90 9.07 -4.21
N GLY A 436 -8.28 8.65 -5.42
CA GLY A 436 -8.36 9.50 -6.60
C GLY A 436 -9.74 9.40 -7.25
N LEU A 437 -10.34 10.54 -7.62
CA LEU A 437 -11.65 10.62 -8.24
C LEU A 437 -11.61 11.56 -9.46
N LEU A 438 -12.29 11.20 -10.55
CA LEU A 438 -12.46 12.04 -11.73
C LEU A 438 -13.93 12.44 -11.85
N LEU A 439 -14.20 13.74 -11.82
CA LEU A 439 -15.51 14.35 -12.05
C LEU A 439 -15.52 14.98 -13.44
N ILE A 440 -16.27 14.44 -14.39
CA ILE A 440 -16.44 14.99 -15.73
C ILE A 440 -17.66 15.90 -15.76
N CYS A 441 -17.45 17.19 -15.94
CA CYS A 441 -18.49 18.19 -16.02
C CYS A 441 -19.12 18.24 -17.41
N GLU A 442 -20.43 18.08 -17.50
CA GLU A 442 -21.22 18.19 -18.73
C GLU A 442 -22.32 19.23 -18.61
N ALA A 443 -22.60 19.92 -19.71
CA ALA A 443 -23.74 20.82 -19.81
C ALA A 443 -24.29 20.81 -21.25
N PRO A 444 -25.59 21.13 -21.45
CA PRO A 444 -26.17 21.26 -22.79
C PRO A 444 -25.39 22.23 -23.66
N PRO A 445 -25.10 21.91 -24.96
CA PRO A 445 -24.28 22.73 -25.83
C PRO A 445 -24.75 24.18 -25.94
N GLU A 446 -26.04 24.43 -26.00
CA GLU A 446 -26.62 25.78 -26.04
C GLU A 446 -26.30 26.61 -24.78
N MET A 447 -26.35 25.98 -23.60
CA MET A 447 -25.95 26.63 -22.36
C MET A 447 -24.44 26.93 -22.33
N VAL A 448 -23.61 26.00 -22.81
CA VAL A 448 -22.16 26.21 -22.95
C VAL A 448 -21.88 27.40 -23.85
N ARG A 449 -22.55 27.49 -25.01
CA ARG A 449 -22.40 28.61 -25.95
C ARG A 449 -22.73 29.96 -25.31
N GLN A 450 -23.85 30.01 -24.54
CA GLN A 450 -24.22 31.23 -23.81
C GLN A 450 -23.19 31.58 -22.73
N ARG A 451 -22.70 30.60 -21.96
CA ARG A 451 -21.68 30.81 -20.93
C ARG A 451 -20.36 31.31 -21.51
N LEU A 452 -19.91 30.76 -22.64
CA LEU A 452 -18.68 31.19 -23.32
C LEU A 452 -18.81 32.61 -23.87
N ALA A 453 -19.99 32.99 -24.45
CA ALA A 453 -20.25 34.33 -24.95
C ALA A 453 -20.32 35.39 -23.84
N ALA A 454 -20.83 35.03 -22.66
CA ALA A 454 -20.96 35.93 -21.50
C ALA A 454 -19.71 36.04 -20.64
N ARG A 455 -18.65 35.28 -20.95
CA ARG A 455 -17.46 35.16 -20.11
C ARG A 455 -16.61 36.44 -20.17
N THR A 456 -16.25 36.98 -19.00
CA THR A 456 -15.35 38.09 -18.81
C THR A 456 -14.41 37.85 -17.65
N GLY A 457 -13.11 38.19 -17.80
CA GLY A 457 -12.12 38.16 -16.71
C GLY A 457 -11.68 36.76 -16.23
N ASP A 458 -11.98 35.70 -16.96
CA ASP A 458 -11.52 34.33 -16.62
C ASP A 458 -10.11 34.09 -17.17
N PRO A 459 -9.22 33.35 -16.46
CA PRO A 459 -7.91 32.96 -17.00
C PRO A 459 -7.95 32.11 -18.27
N SER A 460 -9.05 31.45 -18.59
CA SER A 460 -9.22 30.64 -19.79
C SER A 460 -9.69 31.49 -20.97
N ASP A 461 -9.00 31.40 -22.09
CA ASP A 461 -9.27 32.15 -23.33
C ASP A 461 -10.14 31.35 -24.35
N ALA A 462 -10.72 30.18 -23.92
CA ALA A 462 -11.47 29.29 -24.79
C ALA A 462 -12.83 29.91 -25.23
N ASP A 463 -13.10 29.89 -26.54
CA ASP A 463 -14.35 30.26 -27.18
C ASP A 463 -15.14 29.05 -27.68
N TRP A 464 -16.21 29.29 -28.46
CA TRP A 464 -17.04 28.23 -29.02
C TRP A 464 -16.30 27.35 -30.05
N ALA A 465 -15.36 27.91 -30.83
CA ALA A 465 -14.57 27.13 -31.78
C ALA A 465 -13.61 26.18 -31.07
N VAL A 466 -13.01 26.63 -29.98
CA VAL A 466 -12.19 25.79 -29.12
C VAL A 466 -13.02 24.66 -28.44
N TYR A 467 -14.26 24.96 -28.03
CA TYR A 467 -15.17 23.95 -27.54
C TYR A 467 -15.41 22.83 -28.56
N GLN A 468 -15.79 23.21 -29.80
CA GLN A 468 -16.08 22.22 -30.85
C GLN A 468 -14.84 21.39 -31.21
N LYS A 469 -13.68 22.00 -31.33
CA LYS A 469 -12.40 21.31 -31.59
C LYS A 469 -12.06 20.32 -30.45
N THR A 470 -12.25 20.74 -29.19
CA THR A 470 -11.96 19.91 -28.03
C THR A 470 -12.94 18.75 -27.91
N ALA A 471 -14.22 18.98 -28.21
CA ALA A 471 -15.25 17.94 -28.21
C ALA A 471 -14.97 16.86 -29.26
N ALA A 472 -14.57 17.27 -30.48
CA ALA A 472 -14.21 16.34 -31.57
C ALA A 472 -12.97 15.49 -31.27
N ALA A 473 -12.08 15.98 -30.38
CA ALA A 473 -10.83 15.32 -30.00
C ALA A 473 -10.89 14.71 -28.59
N TRP A 474 -12.09 14.56 -28.00
CA TRP A 474 -12.25 13.97 -26.68
C TRP A 474 -11.97 12.48 -26.71
N GLU A 475 -11.10 12.01 -25.81
CA GLU A 475 -10.78 10.58 -25.67
C GLU A 475 -11.63 9.93 -24.57
N GLU A 476 -12.03 8.67 -24.80
CA GLU A 476 -12.70 7.86 -23.79
C GLU A 476 -11.77 7.56 -22.62
N SER A 477 -12.36 7.34 -21.44
CA SER A 477 -11.60 6.93 -20.26
C SER A 477 -11.17 5.47 -20.38
N SER A 478 -9.92 5.18 -20.00
CA SER A 478 -9.42 3.80 -19.92
C SER A 478 -10.21 2.97 -18.90
N ALA A 479 -10.17 1.64 -19.02
CA ALA A 479 -10.79 0.75 -18.05
C ALA A 479 -10.27 0.97 -16.64
N ALA A 480 -9.00 1.36 -16.51
CA ALA A 480 -8.33 1.58 -15.22
C ALA A 480 -8.93 2.75 -14.40
N VAL A 481 -9.52 3.74 -15.05
CA VAL A 481 -10.07 4.93 -14.38
C VAL A 481 -11.61 4.98 -14.39
N LYS A 482 -12.29 4.08 -15.13
CA LYS A 482 -13.76 4.08 -15.20
C LYS A 482 -14.43 3.98 -13.83
N HIS A 483 -13.91 3.16 -12.94
CA HIS A 483 -14.44 3.00 -11.57
C HIS A 483 -14.29 4.24 -10.69
N SER A 484 -13.33 5.11 -11.01
CA SER A 484 -13.08 6.37 -10.31
C SER A 484 -13.64 7.57 -11.05
N THR A 485 -14.50 7.37 -12.08
CA THR A 485 -15.04 8.43 -12.91
C THR A 485 -16.54 8.60 -12.69
N GLN A 486 -16.96 9.85 -12.45
CA GLN A 486 -18.38 10.24 -12.34
C GLN A 486 -18.65 11.39 -13.28
N VAL A 487 -19.76 11.29 -14.02
CA VAL A 487 -20.25 12.38 -14.89
C VAL A 487 -21.18 13.28 -14.08
N ILE A 488 -20.91 14.56 -14.07
CA ILE A 488 -21.65 15.57 -13.31
C ILE A 488 -22.33 16.55 -14.28
N SER A 489 -23.66 16.54 -14.32
CA SER A 489 -24.41 17.58 -15.01
C SER A 489 -24.25 18.91 -14.27
N THR A 490 -23.79 19.94 -14.98
CA THR A 490 -23.57 21.27 -14.44
C THR A 490 -24.60 22.29 -15.00
N ALA A 491 -25.73 21.80 -15.47
CA ALA A 491 -26.82 22.66 -15.90
C ALA A 491 -27.34 23.56 -14.76
N ASP A 492 -27.41 22.99 -13.56
CA ASP A 492 -27.70 23.68 -12.31
C ASP A 492 -26.49 23.54 -11.36
N ALA A 493 -26.06 24.66 -10.77
CA ALA A 493 -24.85 24.68 -9.96
C ALA A 493 -25.00 23.96 -8.60
N ASP A 494 -26.19 24.07 -7.97
CA ASP A 494 -26.45 23.46 -6.67
C ASP A 494 -26.64 21.95 -6.81
N ALA A 495 -27.37 21.52 -7.86
CA ALA A 495 -27.51 20.12 -8.19
C ALA A 495 -26.15 19.47 -8.54
N ALA A 496 -25.29 20.18 -9.26
CA ALA A 496 -23.92 19.72 -9.57
C ALA A 496 -23.09 19.53 -8.30
N ARG A 497 -23.12 20.50 -7.37
CA ARG A 497 -22.45 20.39 -6.07
C ARG A 497 -22.96 19.21 -5.25
N ALA A 498 -24.28 19.04 -5.19
CA ALA A 498 -24.90 17.92 -4.47
C ALA A 498 -24.49 16.56 -5.08
N ALA A 499 -24.45 16.46 -6.43
CA ALA A 499 -24.02 15.25 -7.13
C ALA A 499 -22.54 14.94 -6.89
N ALA A 500 -21.67 15.92 -7.00
CA ALA A 500 -20.25 15.78 -6.70
C ALA A 500 -20.01 15.41 -5.23
N GLY A 501 -20.75 16.00 -4.29
CA GLY A 501 -20.71 15.64 -2.87
C GLY A 501 -21.12 14.18 -2.61
N ARG A 502 -22.11 13.64 -3.36
CA ARG A 502 -22.43 12.19 -3.28
C ARG A 502 -21.26 11.34 -3.76
N ALA A 503 -20.68 11.66 -4.91
CA ALA A 503 -19.52 10.95 -5.44
C ALA A 503 -18.34 10.95 -4.46
N LEU A 504 -18.07 12.07 -3.79
CA LEU A 504 -17.03 12.16 -2.76
C LEU A 504 -17.34 11.29 -1.53
N ARG A 505 -18.61 11.22 -1.09
CA ARG A 505 -19.03 10.32 0.00
C ARG A 505 -18.88 8.84 -0.38
N GLU A 506 -19.30 8.48 -1.58
CA GLU A 506 -19.13 7.11 -2.10
C GLU A 506 -17.65 6.72 -2.19
N ALA A 507 -16.77 7.67 -2.52
CA ALA A 507 -15.32 7.48 -2.49
C ALA A 507 -14.71 7.53 -1.06
N GLY A 508 -15.51 7.77 -0.01
CA GLY A 508 -15.07 7.81 1.39
C GLY A 508 -14.18 9.02 1.73
N VAL A 509 -14.36 10.13 1.02
CA VAL A 509 -13.57 11.37 1.21
C VAL A 509 -14.42 12.61 1.51
N LEU A 510 -15.66 12.41 1.91
CA LEU A 510 -16.57 13.45 2.42
C LEU A 510 -17.58 12.84 3.40
#